data_651914265d8ed92e03dbe1d77040319b
#
_entry.id   651914265d8ed92e03dbe1d77040319b
#
_cell.length_a   1.000
_cell.length_b   1.000
_cell.length_c   1.000
_cell.angle_alpha   90.00
_cell.angle_beta   90.00
_cell.angle_gamma   90.00
#
_symmetry.space_group_name_H-M   'P 1'
#
loop_
_entity.id
_entity.type
_entity.pdbx_description
1 polymer ?
#
loop_
_entity_poly.entity_id
_entity_poly.type
_entity_poly.pdbx_seq_one_letter_code
_entity_poly.pdbx_strand_id
1 'polypeptide(L)'
;MKQPIAILSSLILTSALYAHEGHNHGEGVGAVITTAIVTGSEGHKYVTVPGWGVPENGENIGSLHGDLAVDQSGSVYAATNGEPGIAVFNCFGNFTKSLKGGLAGMHSLTTVTEGDQQFIWGAQVRKNRAVKFDLEGNIVAILPNEKTGELEGGMGGLTELLVGPDGHIYFFMGYGSKKIHKLKPDGALVKTYGGKGTGKDQFTSCHGAGIDLRYDEPRILVCDRDGRRMIHLTMDLTWIGIYGDTPMRRPADVDVRGDYAAVAEIEGRVILMDKAGKVVSALLDNPDKKQWATNGVPAEELHDNAFSAPHGIKWGPAGQIYVTEYS
;
A
#
# COMPACT_ATOMS: atom_id res chain seq x y z
N MET A 1 -28.97 -25.51 8.26
CA MET A 1 -29.27 -24.09 8.01
C MET A 1 -28.08 -23.28 8.54
N LYS A 2 -27.17 -22.87 7.66
CA LYS A 2 -26.08 -21.99 8.01
C LYS A 2 -26.61 -20.57 7.89
N GLN A 3 -26.63 -19.82 8.99
CA GLN A 3 -26.95 -18.40 8.94
C GLN A 3 -25.84 -17.67 8.19
N PRO A 4 -26.12 -16.73 7.28
CA PRO A 4 -25.12 -15.89 6.69
C PRO A 4 -24.58 -14.95 7.78
N ILE A 5 -23.30 -15.06 8.08
CA ILE A 5 -22.59 -14.07 8.86
C ILE A 5 -22.46 -12.85 7.93
N ALA A 6 -23.29 -11.84 8.16
CA ALA A 6 -23.09 -10.53 7.56
C ALA A 6 -21.84 -9.92 8.21
N ILE A 7 -20.69 -10.04 7.56
CA ILE A 7 -19.49 -9.34 7.96
C ILE A 7 -19.69 -7.88 7.54
N LEU A 8 -20.07 -7.04 8.48
CA LEU A 8 -20.07 -5.59 8.31
C LEU A 8 -18.60 -5.15 8.43
N SER A 9 -17.91 -5.01 7.31
CA SER A 9 -16.53 -4.56 7.28
C SER A 9 -16.49 -3.04 7.15
N SER A 10 -15.61 -2.39 7.91
CA SER A 10 -15.45 -0.93 7.92
C SER A 10 -14.35 -0.53 6.96
N LEU A 11 -14.62 0.40 6.06
CA LEU A 11 -13.63 1.08 5.24
C LEU A 11 -13.14 2.30 6.01
N ILE A 12 -11.84 2.47 6.13
CA ILE A 12 -11.24 3.57 6.86
C ILE A 12 -10.42 4.38 5.87
N LEU A 13 -10.79 5.65 5.71
CA LEU A 13 -10.09 6.62 4.88
C LEU A 13 -9.23 7.53 5.74
N THR A 14 -7.99 7.69 5.34
CA THR A 14 -7.15 8.79 5.83
C THR A 14 -6.99 9.80 4.70
N SER A 15 -7.52 11.01 4.86
CA SER A 15 -7.28 12.11 3.92
C SER A 15 -5.85 12.63 4.08
N ALA A 16 -5.16 12.80 2.96
CA ALA A 16 -3.80 13.33 2.91
C ALA A 16 -3.80 14.86 2.91
N LEU A 17 -2.93 15.47 3.71
CA LEU A 17 -2.60 16.87 3.64
C LEU A 17 -1.38 17.10 2.73
N TYR A 18 -1.42 18.17 1.96
CA TYR A 18 -0.48 18.54 0.89
C TYR A 18 0.96 18.79 1.31
N ALA A 19 1.91 18.47 0.44
CA ALA A 19 3.06 19.32 0.16
C ALA A 19 3.67 19.00 -1.21
N HIS A 20 3.58 19.94 -2.13
CA HIS A 20 4.44 20.03 -3.31
C HIS A 20 5.45 21.17 -3.06
N GLU A 21 6.75 20.92 -3.34
CA GLU A 21 7.76 21.97 -3.23
C GLU A 21 7.44 23.11 -4.19
N GLY A 22 7.18 24.30 -3.67
CA GLY A 22 7.21 25.53 -4.43
C GLY A 22 6.00 26.44 -4.42
N HIS A 23 4.90 26.12 -3.76
CA HIS A 23 3.77 27.04 -3.62
C HIS A 23 3.33 27.19 -2.16
N ASN A 24 3.19 28.43 -1.69
CA ASN A 24 2.55 28.79 -0.43
C ASN A 24 1.08 28.38 -0.53
N HIS A 25 0.73 27.25 0.03
CA HIS A 25 -0.64 26.83 0.23
C HIS A 25 -1.02 27.08 1.68
N GLY A 26 -2.14 27.77 1.87
CA GLY A 26 -2.72 27.97 3.19
C GLY A 26 -2.94 26.64 3.90
N GLU A 27 -2.92 26.65 5.22
CA GLU A 27 -3.17 25.51 6.09
C GLU A 27 -4.59 24.95 5.83
N GLY A 28 -4.72 24.09 4.81
CA GLY A 28 -5.97 23.38 4.52
C GLY A 28 -5.97 22.06 5.26
N VAL A 29 -6.91 21.86 6.17
CA VAL A 29 -7.26 20.52 6.65
C VAL A 29 -7.89 19.79 5.46
N GLY A 30 -7.34 18.64 5.08
CA GLY A 30 -7.90 17.81 3.99
C GLY A 30 -9.39 17.46 4.27
N ALA A 31 -10.13 17.07 3.25
CA ALA A 31 -11.51 16.67 3.40
C ALA A 31 -11.62 15.51 4.40
N VAL A 32 -12.37 15.71 5.47
CA VAL A 32 -12.61 14.69 6.49
C VAL A 32 -13.99 14.09 6.24
N ILE A 33 -14.07 12.76 6.11
CA ILE A 33 -15.37 12.08 6.05
C ILE A 33 -16.10 12.34 7.35
N THR A 34 -17.21 13.08 7.30
CA THR A 34 -18.02 13.43 8.44
C THR A 34 -19.27 12.58 8.60
N THR A 35 -19.62 11.82 7.56
CA THR A 35 -20.83 10.98 7.53
C THR A 35 -20.49 9.57 7.08
N ALA A 36 -21.03 8.56 7.75
CA ALA A 36 -20.85 7.17 7.36
C ALA A 36 -21.51 6.87 6.01
N ILE A 37 -20.76 6.35 5.08
CA ILE A 37 -21.16 6.05 3.71
C ILE A 37 -21.11 4.55 3.49
N VAL A 38 -22.21 3.97 3.01
CA VAL A 38 -22.26 2.56 2.58
C VAL A 38 -21.83 2.49 1.13
N THR A 39 -20.82 1.66 0.86
CA THR A 39 -20.26 1.47 -0.48
C THR A 39 -20.09 -0.02 -0.80
N GLY A 40 -19.89 -0.35 -2.07
CA GLY A 40 -19.67 -1.71 -2.53
C GLY A 40 -20.94 -2.42 -3.02
N SER A 41 -20.74 -3.64 -3.51
CA SER A 41 -21.79 -4.48 -4.09
C SER A 41 -22.46 -5.37 -3.03
N GLU A 42 -23.62 -5.95 -3.35
CA GLU A 42 -24.29 -6.89 -2.46
C GLU A 42 -23.40 -8.10 -2.13
N GLY A 43 -23.33 -8.45 -0.84
CA GLY A 43 -22.42 -9.48 -0.32
C GLY A 43 -21.01 -8.95 0.05
N HIS A 44 -20.64 -7.74 -0.42
CA HIS A 44 -19.32 -7.12 -0.18
C HIS A 44 -19.48 -5.63 0.10
N LYS A 45 -20.35 -5.28 1.06
CA LYS A 45 -20.61 -3.91 1.48
C LYS A 45 -19.69 -3.52 2.63
N TYR A 46 -19.23 -2.28 2.57
CA TYR A 46 -18.39 -1.62 3.57
C TYR A 46 -19.04 -0.31 3.99
N VAL A 47 -18.66 0.16 5.16
CA VAL A 47 -19.10 1.45 5.69
C VAL A 47 -17.85 2.25 6.03
N THR A 48 -17.77 3.49 5.56
CA THR A 48 -16.69 4.39 5.95
C THR A 48 -16.81 4.75 7.43
N VAL A 49 -15.67 4.96 8.11
CA VAL A 49 -15.63 5.37 9.51
C VAL A 49 -15.32 6.86 9.59
N PRO A 50 -16.31 7.71 9.88
CA PRO A 50 -16.12 9.16 9.95
C PRO A 50 -15.05 9.53 10.99
N GLY A 51 -14.18 10.50 10.64
CA GLY A 51 -13.16 11.02 11.54
C GLY A 51 -12.01 10.07 11.88
N TRP A 52 -11.96 8.88 11.28
CA TRP A 52 -10.86 7.97 11.51
C TRP A 52 -9.54 8.56 10.98
N GLY A 53 -8.48 8.50 11.79
CA GLY A 53 -7.15 8.97 11.39
C GLY A 53 -6.96 10.48 11.47
N VAL A 54 -7.93 11.21 12.04
CA VAL A 54 -7.82 12.66 12.28
C VAL A 54 -7.29 12.88 13.70
N PRO A 55 -6.14 13.54 13.88
CA PRO A 55 -5.63 13.87 15.21
C PRO A 55 -6.57 14.84 15.95
N GLU A 56 -7.05 14.46 17.13
CA GLU A 56 -7.98 15.28 17.94
C GLU A 56 -7.38 16.63 18.37
N ASN A 57 -6.06 16.66 18.54
CA ASN A 57 -5.32 17.86 18.97
C ASN A 57 -4.93 18.79 17.80
N GLY A 58 -5.36 18.47 16.55
CA GLY A 58 -4.99 19.21 15.35
C GLY A 58 -3.51 19.05 14.96
N GLU A 59 -2.81 18.03 15.49
CA GLU A 59 -1.42 17.76 15.10
C GLU A 59 -1.33 17.47 13.61
N ASN A 60 -0.44 18.18 12.92
CA ASN A 60 -0.18 17.92 11.51
C ASN A 60 0.69 16.68 11.36
N ILE A 61 0.10 15.61 10.83
CA ILE A 61 0.80 14.35 10.54
C ILE A 61 1.57 14.36 9.21
N GLY A 62 1.51 15.45 8.46
CA GLY A 62 2.11 15.58 7.13
C GLY A 62 1.28 14.92 6.03
N SER A 63 1.76 15.03 4.78
CA SER A 63 1.10 14.40 3.64
C SER A 63 1.39 12.91 3.57
N LEU A 64 0.40 12.14 3.14
CA LEU A 64 0.49 10.69 2.94
C LEU A 64 0.68 10.40 1.45
N HIS A 65 1.83 9.83 1.08
CA HIS A 65 2.06 9.32 -0.29
C HIS A 65 2.48 7.85 -0.24
N GLY A 66 2.86 7.42 0.95
CA GLY A 66 3.28 6.04 1.16
C GLY A 66 2.11 5.11 1.46
N ASP A 67 2.49 3.91 1.71
CA ASP A 67 1.64 2.83 2.17
C ASP A 67 1.42 2.91 3.69
N LEU A 68 0.75 1.93 4.21
CA LEU A 68 0.52 1.73 5.64
C LEU A 68 0.85 0.28 6.04
N ALA A 69 1.10 0.06 7.31
CA ALA A 69 1.23 -1.27 7.90
C ALA A 69 0.24 -1.41 9.05
N VAL A 70 -0.19 -2.64 9.30
CA VAL A 70 -1.08 -2.97 10.43
C VAL A 70 -0.41 -4.03 11.28
N ASP A 71 -0.29 -3.79 12.58
CA ASP A 71 0.25 -4.78 13.50
C ASP A 71 -0.82 -5.76 14.02
N GLN A 72 -0.39 -6.77 14.78
CA GLN A 72 -1.31 -7.78 15.34
C GLN A 72 -2.32 -7.21 16.33
N SER A 73 -2.04 -6.06 16.94
CA SER A 73 -2.98 -5.36 17.83
C SER A 73 -4.05 -4.58 17.07
N GLY A 74 -3.87 -4.41 15.75
CA GLY A 74 -4.69 -3.58 14.89
C GLY A 74 -4.26 -2.11 14.87
N SER A 75 -3.08 -1.77 15.40
CA SER A 75 -2.53 -0.43 15.25
C SER A 75 -2.06 -0.22 13.81
N VAL A 76 -2.32 0.97 13.29
CA VAL A 76 -2.02 1.35 11.91
C VAL A 76 -0.86 2.34 11.88
N TYR A 77 0.14 2.03 11.09
CA TYR A 77 1.35 2.81 10.88
C TYR A 77 1.28 3.42 9.48
N ALA A 78 1.04 4.71 9.37
CA ALA A 78 0.90 5.41 8.10
C ALA A 78 2.18 6.17 7.74
N ALA A 79 2.73 5.91 6.57
CA ALA A 79 3.94 6.57 6.08
C ALA A 79 3.65 8.01 5.66
N THR A 80 4.43 8.95 6.18
CA THR A 80 4.35 10.37 5.79
C THR A 80 5.54 10.78 4.92
N ASN A 81 5.36 11.77 4.06
CA ASN A 81 6.41 12.25 3.15
C ASN A 81 7.55 12.98 3.88
N GLY A 82 7.23 13.64 4.96
CA GLY A 82 8.15 14.44 5.77
C GLY A 82 8.22 13.96 7.22
N GLU A 83 8.78 14.78 8.10
CA GLU A 83 8.62 14.57 9.53
C GLU A 83 7.15 14.80 9.90
N PRO A 84 6.57 13.97 10.77
CA PRO A 84 7.23 13.11 11.74
C PRO A 84 7.71 11.73 11.24
N GLY A 85 7.46 11.32 10.00
CA GLY A 85 7.93 10.07 9.42
C GLY A 85 6.85 8.99 9.36
N ILE A 86 6.44 8.43 10.48
CA ILE A 86 5.34 7.47 10.57
C ILE A 86 4.35 7.97 11.62
N ALA A 87 3.09 8.15 11.22
CA ALA A 87 1.99 8.41 12.13
C ALA A 87 1.38 7.07 12.58
N VAL A 88 1.13 6.91 13.88
CA VAL A 88 0.57 5.68 14.44
C VAL A 88 -0.81 5.94 15.01
N PHE A 89 -1.77 5.13 14.59
CA PHE A 89 -3.15 5.16 15.05
C PHE A 89 -3.51 3.84 15.72
N ASN A 90 -4.39 3.86 16.71
CA ASN A 90 -4.99 2.63 17.21
C ASN A 90 -6.10 2.12 16.26
N CYS A 91 -6.64 0.95 16.52
CA CYS A 91 -7.68 0.34 15.68
C CYS A 91 -8.99 1.16 15.60
N PHE A 92 -9.18 2.14 16.50
CA PHE A 92 -10.32 3.06 16.48
C PHE A 92 -10.05 4.35 15.69
N GLY A 93 -8.83 4.53 15.18
CA GLY A 93 -8.43 5.71 14.42
C GLY A 93 -7.89 6.87 15.25
N ASN A 94 -7.73 6.69 16.56
CA ASN A 94 -7.16 7.73 17.40
C ASN A 94 -5.63 7.75 17.20
N PHE A 95 -5.10 8.94 16.90
CA PHE A 95 -3.67 9.16 16.84
C PHE A 95 -3.02 8.84 18.18
N THR A 96 -1.93 8.09 18.19
CA THR A 96 -1.26 7.65 19.43
C THR A 96 0.15 8.24 19.56
N LYS A 97 0.92 8.21 18.50
CA LYS A 97 2.30 8.70 18.47
C LYS A 97 2.81 8.87 17.05
N SER A 98 3.92 9.56 16.92
CA SER A 98 4.71 9.59 15.68
C SER A 98 6.05 8.92 15.90
N LEU A 99 6.46 8.07 14.95
CA LEU A 99 7.81 7.50 14.92
C LEU A 99 8.72 8.39 14.09
N LYS A 100 9.78 8.89 14.72
CA LYS A 100 10.78 9.82 14.17
C LYS A 100 12.10 9.08 13.93
N GLY A 101 13.17 9.81 13.71
CA GLY A 101 14.51 9.21 13.66
C GLY A 101 14.91 8.68 12.30
N GLY A 102 14.50 9.36 11.23
CA GLY A 102 14.93 9.03 9.88
C GLY A 102 13.99 8.09 9.14
N LEU A 103 12.75 7.95 9.63
CA LEU A 103 11.69 7.12 9.04
C LEU A 103 10.80 7.89 8.04
N ALA A 104 11.04 9.17 7.81
CA ALA A 104 10.27 9.94 6.84
C ALA A 104 10.47 9.46 5.40
N GLY A 105 9.43 9.63 4.57
CA GLY A 105 9.48 9.33 3.14
C GLY A 105 9.52 7.84 2.80
N MET A 106 8.90 6.99 3.61
CA MET A 106 8.62 5.61 3.25
C MET A 106 7.54 5.56 2.17
N HIS A 107 7.74 4.75 1.13
CA HIS A 107 6.77 4.55 0.06
C HIS A 107 5.96 3.27 0.26
N SER A 108 6.58 2.24 0.83
CA SER A 108 5.85 1.04 1.27
C SER A 108 6.18 0.68 2.71
N LEU A 109 5.26 -0.02 3.36
CA LEU A 109 5.41 -0.58 4.70
C LEU A 109 4.90 -2.02 4.73
N THR A 110 5.73 -2.94 5.24
CA THR A 110 5.39 -4.36 5.37
C THR A 110 5.68 -4.85 6.77
N THR A 111 4.65 -5.34 7.46
CA THR A 111 4.80 -5.94 8.80
C THR A 111 5.42 -7.34 8.70
N VAL A 112 6.36 -7.65 9.57
CA VAL A 112 6.96 -8.99 9.69
C VAL A 112 6.98 -9.41 11.14
N THR A 113 6.83 -10.71 11.39
CA THR A 113 6.94 -11.31 12.72
C THR A 113 8.15 -12.23 12.76
N GLU A 114 9.03 -12.02 13.71
CA GLU A 114 10.23 -12.83 13.94
C GLU A 114 10.24 -13.30 15.40
N GLY A 115 10.02 -14.58 15.62
CA GLY A 115 9.73 -15.10 16.94
C GLY A 115 8.47 -14.46 17.52
N ASP A 116 8.58 -13.88 18.72
CA ASP A 116 7.47 -13.19 19.40
C ASP A 116 7.45 -11.68 19.14
N GLN A 117 8.32 -11.17 18.27
CA GLN A 117 8.44 -9.74 17.98
C GLN A 117 7.94 -9.39 16.60
N GLN A 118 7.32 -8.22 16.49
CA GLN A 118 6.96 -7.63 15.22
C GLN A 118 7.89 -6.47 14.84
N PHE A 119 8.15 -6.40 13.56
CA PHE A 119 8.91 -5.33 12.93
C PHE A 119 8.18 -4.83 11.69
N ILE A 120 8.60 -3.67 11.21
CA ILE A 120 8.12 -3.12 9.95
C ILE A 120 9.33 -2.88 9.04
N TRP A 121 9.25 -3.38 7.81
CA TRP A 121 10.12 -2.97 6.73
C TRP A 121 9.49 -1.83 5.96
N GLY A 122 10.28 -0.82 5.59
CA GLY A 122 9.83 0.29 4.76
C GLY A 122 10.80 0.61 3.62
N ALA A 123 10.25 0.93 2.46
CA ALA A 123 11.01 1.37 1.29
C ALA A 123 11.16 2.89 1.29
N GLN A 124 12.36 3.42 1.52
CA GLN A 124 12.65 4.87 1.43
C GLN A 124 13.12 5.24 0.02
N VAL A 125 12.18 5.58 -0.86
CA VAL A 125 12.45 5.89 -2.27
C VAL A 125 13.54 6.95 -2.44
N ARG A 126 13.42 8.10 -1.75
CA ARG A 126 14.36 9.22 -1.89
C ARG A 126 15.74 8.94 -1.31
N LYS A 127 15.85 7.98 -0.40
CA LYS A 127 17.14 7.57 0.21
C LYS A 127 17.72 6.31 -0.43
N ASN A 128 17.02 5.74 -1.42
CA ASN A 128 17.44 4.53 -2.14
C ASN A 128 17.81 3.38 -1.19
N ARG A 129 16.97 3.12 -0.20
CA ARG A 129 17.20 2.08 0.81
C ARG A 129 15.91 1.48 1.34
N ALA A 130 15.99 0.29 1.87
CA ALA A 130 14.98 -0.32 2.72
C ALA A 130 15.44 -0.25 4.19
N VAL A 131 14.50 -0.02 5.09
CA VAL A 131 14.76 0.12 6.52
C VAL A 131 13.84 -0.80 7.30
N LYS A 132 14.40 -1.62 8.18
CA LYS A 132 13.66 -2.40 9.17
C LYS A 132 13.69 -1.70 10.51
N PHE A 133 12.56 -1.55 11.16
CA PHE A 133 12.43 -0.92 12.46
C PHE A 133 11.43 -1.67 13.35
N ASP A 134 11.59 -1.56 14.66
CA ASP A 134 10.63 -2.08 15.62
C ASP A 134 9.38 -1.17 15.73
N LEU A 135 8.37 -1.60 16.47
CA LEU A 135 7.12 -0.84 16.63
C LEU A 135 7.29 0.46 17.44
N GLU A 136 8.48 0.68 18.02
CA GLU A 136 8.85 1.95 18.67
C GLU A 136 9.63 2.89 17.75
N GLY A 137 9.99 2.44 16.54
CA GLY A 137 10.70 3.23 15.53
C GLY A 137 12.22 3.11 15.59
N ASN A 138 12.77 2.20 16.39
CA ASN A 138 14.21 1.97 16.40
C ASN A 138 14.62 1.17 15.16
N ILE A 139 15.54 1.72 14.37
CA ILE A 139 16.06 1.07 13.17
C ILE A 139 16.95 -0.09 13.58
N VAL A 140 16.63 -1.30 13.10
CA VAL A 140 17.37 -2.54 13.40
C VAL A 140 18.14 -3.10 12.20
N ALA A 141 17.73 -2.73 10.96
CA ALA A 141 18.48 -3.11 9.76
C ALA A 141 18.26 -2.10 8.63
N ILE A 142 19.25 -2.02 7.74
CA ILE A 142 19.19 -1.23 6.50
C ILE A 142 19.71 -2.10 5.35
N LEU A 143 19.02 -2.07 4.22
CA LEU A 143 19.46 -2.68 2.98
C LEU A 143 19.51 -1.61 1.85
N PRO A 144 20.44 -1.70 0.90
CA PRO A 144 21.47 -2.74 0.77
C PRO A 144 22.52 -2.65 1.87
N ASN A 145 23.16 -3.78 2.14
CA ASN A 145 24.32 -3.89 3.04
C ASN A 145 25.51 -4.52 2.28
N GLU A 146 26.60 -4.83 2.97
CA GLU A 146 27.81 -5.43 2.38
C GLU A 146 27.58 -6.79 1.72
N LYS A 147 26.51 -7.50 2.07
CA LYS A 147 26.15 -8.81 1.48
C LYS A 147 25.27 -8.70 0.24
N THR A 148 24.62 -7.55 0.03
CA THR A 148 23.64 -7.38 -1.05
C THR A 148 24.30 -7.49 -2.43
N GLY A 149 25.54 -7.05 -2.55
CA GLY A 149 26.23 -6.99 -3.83
C GLY A 149 25.62 -5.95 -4.76
N GLU A 150 25.93 -6.07 -6.06
CA GLU A 150 25.43 -5.16 -7.08
C GLU A 150 23.99 -5.54 -7.49
N LEU A 151 23.08 -4.60 -7.37
CA LEU A 151 21.70 -4.73 -7.87
C LEU A 151 21.64 -4.16 -9.29
N GLU A 152 21.26 -4.98 -10.24
CA GLU A 152 21.13 -4.59 -11.65
C GLU A 152 20.10 -3.46 -11.82
N GLY A 153 20.55 -2.27 -12.22
CA GLY A 153 19.74 -1.05 -12.30
C GLY A 153 19.73 -0.22 -11.02
N GLY A 154 20.48 -0.63 -9.99
CA GLY A 154 20.67 0.11 -8.73
C GLY A 154 19.44 0.13 -7.83
N MET A 155 19.52 0.87 -6.73
CA MET A 155 18.45 1.02 -5.72
C MET A 155 17.50 2.20 -6.01
N GLY A 156 17.68 2.92 -7.09
CA GLY A 156 16.81 4.06 -7.42
C GLY A 156 15.38 3.64 -7.74
N GLY A 157 14.41 4.26 -7.05
CA GLY A 157 13.00 4.06 -7.32
C GLY A 157 12.39 2.79 -6.72
N LEU A 158 12.87 2.35 -5.56
CA LEU A 158 12.27 1.27 -4.76
C LEU A 158 10.87 1.71 -4.29
N THR A 159 9.82 1.15 -4.89
CA THR A 159 8.44 1.49 -4.58
C THR A 159 7.81 0.53 -3.58
N GLU A 160 8.18 -0.74 -3.62
CA GLU A 160 7.58 -1.76 -2.78
C GLU A 160 8.64 -2.72 -2.21
N LEU A 161 8.37 -3.22 -1.02
CA LEU A 161 9.14 -4.27 -0.37
C LEU A 161 8.19 -5.29 0.23
N LEU A 162 8.40 -6.56 -0.09
CA LEU A 162 7.71 -7.68 0.54
C LEU A 162 8.70 -8.59 1.27
N VAL A 163 8.20 -9.28 2.29
CA VAL A 163 8.89 -10.40 2.91
C VAL A 163 8.06 -11.65 2.72
N GLY A 164 8.63 -12.64 2.05
CA GLY A 164 7.96 -13.92 1.80
C GLY A 164 7.84 -14.79 3.04
N PRO A 165 6.99 -15.82 3.00
CA PRO A 165 6.82 -16.76 4.13
C PRO A 165 8.11 -17.50 4.52
N ASP A 166 9.06 -17.61 3.59
CA ASP A 166 10.40 -18.19 3.77
C ASP A 166 11.45 -17.18 4.23
N GLY A 167 11.04 -15.94 4.52
CA GLY A 167 11.90 -14.84 4.97
C GLY A 167 12.68 -14.15 3.85
N HIS A 168 12.57 -14.57 2.59
CA HIS A 168 13.18 -13.83 1.48
C HIS A 168 12.54 -12.45 1.32
N ILE A 169 13.39 -11.48 0.98
CA ILE A 169 12.98 -10.08 0.80
C ILE A 169 12.92 -9.79 -0.70
N TYR A 170 11.86 -9.08 -1.12
CA TYR A 170 11.65 -8.73 -2.51
C TYR A 170 11.61 -7.21 -2.65
N PHE A 171 12.47 -6.66 -3.50
CA PHE A 171 12.50 -5.23 -3.83
C PHE A 171 11.89 -4.99 -5.19
N PHE A 172 10.93 -4.08 -5.28
CA PHE A 172 10.27 -3.69 -6.53
C PHE A 172 10.73 -2.31 -6.92
N MET A 173 11.47 -2.21 -8.01
CA MET A 173 12.06 -0.96 -8.49
C MET A 173 11.10 -0.21 -9.42
N GLY A 174 9.85 0.00 -8.97
CA GLY A 174 8.73 0.49 -9.79
C GLY A 174 8.93 1.89 -10.38
N TYR A 175 9.67 2.79 -9.73
CA TYR A 175 10.04 4.09 -10.30
C TYR A 175 11.39 4.08 -11.00
N GLY A 176 12.20 3.06 -10.77
CA GLY A 176 13.54 2.91 -11.31
C GLY A 176 13.64 1.97 -12.51
N SER A 177 14.42 0.91 -12.35
CA SER A 177 14.77 -0.07 -13.39
C SER A 177 13.60 -0.97 -13.85
N LYS A 178 12.47 -0.95 -13.18
CA LYS A 178 11.33 -1.87 -13.39
C LYS A 178 11.70 -3.34 -13.17
N LYS A 179 12.68 -3.58 -12.30
CA LYS A 179 13.15 -4.90 -11.90
C LYS A 179 12.63 -5.28 -10.53
N ILE A 180 12.58 -6.57 -10.28
CA ILE A 180 12.30 -7.15 -8.96
C ILE A 180 13.56 -7.91 -8.55
N HIS A 181 14.05 -7.64 -7.33
CA HIS A 181 15.20 -8.35 -6.76
C HIS A 181 14.73 -9.21 -5.60
N LYS A 182 15.04 -10.51 -5.65
CA LYS A 182 14.87 -11.44 -4.52
C LYS A 182 16.17 -11.51 -3.74
N LEU A 183 16.10 -11.27 -2.45
CA LEU A 183 17.24 -11.32 -1.52
C LEU A 183 16.99 -12.38 -0.44
N LYS A 184 18.07 -12.90 0.13
CA LYS A 184 18.02 -13.70 1.37
C LYS A 184 17.63 -12.80 2.57
N PRO A 185 17.24 -13.39 3.72
CA PRO A 185 16.96 -12.61 4.94
C PRO A 185 18.14 -11.74 5.42
N ASP A 186 19.36 -12.13 5.11
CA ASP A 186 20.59 -11.38 5.44
C ASP A 186 20.94 -10.29 4.42
N GLY A 187 20.12 -10.12 3.37
CA GLY A 187 20.27 -9.12 2.34
C GLY A 187 21.06 -9.55 1.10
N ALA A 188 21.61 -10.77 1.06
CA ALA A 188 22.36 -11.24 -0.10
C ALA A 188 21.44 -11.43 -1.32
N LEU A 189 21.83 -10.90 -2.49
CA LEU A 189 21.08 -11.06 -3.74
C LEU A 189 20.99 -12.53 -4.16
N VAL A 190 19.79 -12.98 -4.49
CA VAL A 190 19.50 -14.32 -5.02
C VAL A 190 19.21 -14.27 -6.51
N LYS A 191 18.29 -13.36 -6.91
CA LYS A 191 17.80 -13.30 -8.30
C LYS A 191 17.30 -11.89 -8.63
N THR A 192 17.50 -11.51 -9.87
CA THR A 192 16.89 -10.33 -10.49
C THR A 192 15.94 -10.77 -11.59
N TYR A 193 14.79 -10.11 -11.71
CA TYR A 193 13.77 -10.43 -12.69
C TYR A 193 13.13 -9.15 -13.24
N GLY A 194 12.65 -9.24 -14.48
CA GLY A 194 11.91 -8.16 -15.11
C GLY A 194 12.80 -7.11 -15.80
N GLY A 195 12.27 -5.93 -15.96
CA GLY A 195 12.85 -4.79 -16.64
C GLY A 195 11.79 -3.99 -17.36
N LYS A 196 12.16 -2.85 -17.94
CA LYS A 196 11.20 -1.92 -18.58
C LYS A 196 10.61 -2.51 -19.87
N GLY A 197 9.28 -2.50 -19.97
CA GLY A 197 8.55 -2.89 -21.17
C GLY A 197 7.14 -3.37 -20.89
N THR A 198 6.50 -3.96 -21.90
CA THR A 198 5.11 -4.44 -21.84
C THR A 198 4.98 -5.95 -22.07
N GLY A 199 6.11 -6.63 -22.28
CA GLY A 199 6.15 -8.06 -22.52
C GLY A 199 5.82 -8.89 -21.28
N LYS A 200 5.91 -10.22 -21.44
CA LYS A 200 5.62 -11.21 -20.40
C LYS A 200 6.50 -11.00 -19.17
N ASP A 201 7.81 -10.83 -19.36
CA ASP A 201 8.79 -10.68 -18.29
C ASP A 201 9.27 -9.23 -18.13
N GLN A 202 8.37 -8.27 -18.39
CA GLN A 202 8.67 -6.85 -18.33
C GLN A 202 7.56 -6.11 -17.61
N PHE A 203 7.88 -4.92 -17.08
CA PHE A 203 6.94 -4.04 -16.38
C PHE A 203 7.01 -2.62 -16.92
N THR A 204 5.87 -1.97 -16.97
CA THR A 204 5.79 -0.52 -17.15
C THR A 204 6.04 0.19 -15.81
N SER A 205 5.51 -0.38 -14.71
CA SER A 205 5.80 0.05 -13.35
C SER A 205 5.38 -1.05 -12.35
N CYS A 206 6.30 -1.92 -11.92
CA CYS A 206 6.04 -2.86 -10.82
C CYS A 206 5.94 -2.07 -9.50
N HIS A 207 4.78 -1.40 -9.29
CA HIS A 207 4.62 -0.34 -8.29
C HIS A 207 4.37 -0.86 -6.90
N GLY A 208 3.30 -1.61 -6.69
CA GLY A 208 2.94 -2.29 -5.46
C GLY A 208 2.87 -3.79 -5.65
N ALA A 209 2.82 -4.55 -4.59
CA ALA A 209 2.68 -5.99 -4.63
C ALA A 209 2.19 -6.56 -3.30
N GLY A 210 1.61 -7.77 -3.33
CA GLY A 210 1.20 -8.51 -2.15
C GLY A 210 1.55 -9.99 -2.25
N ILE A 211 1.63 -10.66 -1.10
CA ILE A 211 1.77 -12.12 -1.06
C ILE A 211 0.37 -12.74 -1.13
N ASP A 212 0.13 -13.56 -2.14
CA ASP A 212 -1.13 -14.25 -2.35
C ASP A 212 -1.06 -15.69 -1.85
N LEU A 213 -1.60 -15.91 -0.66
CA LEU A 213 -1.66 -17.21 0.01
C LEU A 213 -2.92 -18.03 -0.33
N ARG A 214 -3.77 -17.58 -1.26
CA ARG A 214 -5.01 -18.28 -1.65
C ARG A 214 -4.77 -19.54 -2.50
N TYR A 215 -3.53 -19.79 -2.90
CA TYR A 215 -3.11 -20.93 -3.71
C TYR A 215 -2.32 -21.92 -2.89
N ASP A 216 -2.23 -23.17 -3.34
CA ASP A 216 -1.47 -24.23 -2.66
C ASP A 216 0.00 -23.79 -2.45
N GLU A 217 0.59 -23.16 -3.48
CA GLU A 217 1.90 -22.52 -3.39
C GLU A 217 1.70 -20.99 -3.31
N PRO A 218 2.37 -20.30 -2.36
CA PRO A 218 2.36 -18.86 -2.30
C PRO A 218 2.79 -18.19 -3.61
N ARG A 219 2.16 -17.06 -3.93
CA ARG A 219 2.47 -16.27 -5.13
C ARG A 219 2.75 -14.82 -4.75
N ILE A 220 3.47 -14.14 -5.60
CA ILE A 220 3.56 -12.69 -5.57
C ILE A 220 2.56 -12.15 -6.57
N LEU A 221 1.66 -11.28 -6.11
CA LEU A 221 0.73 -10.56 -6.95
C LEU A 221 1.27 -9.13 -7.15
N VAL A 222 1.71 -8.83 -8.37
CA VAL A 222 2.38 -7.57 -8.72
C VAL A 222 1.40 -6.62 -9.40
N CYS A 223 1.33 -5.39 -8.95
CA CYS A 223 0.65 -4.27 -9.61
C CYS A 223 1.59 -3.64 -10.66
N ASP A 224 1.46 -4.02 -11.93
CA ASP A 224 2.10 -3.29 -13.03
C ASP A 224 1.26 -2.05 -13.37
N ARG A 225 1.39 -1.02 -12.51
CA ARG A 225 0.49 0.13 -12.41
C ARG A 225 0.26 0.81 -13.77
N ASP A 226 1.31 1.25 -14.42
CA ASP A 226 1.22 1.97 -15.68
C ASP A 226 0.98 1.02 -16.87
N GLY A 227 1.21 -0.28 -16.68
CA GLY A 227 0.82 -1.37 -17.58
C GLY A 227 -0.67 -1.74 -17.46
N ARG A 228 -1.38 -1.17 -16.48
CA ARG A 228 -2.82 -1.40 -16.24
C ARG A 228 -3.19 -2.87 -16.10
N ARG A 229 -2.33 -3.64 -15.40
CA ARG A 229 -2.50 -5.09 -15.22
C ARG A 229 -1.93 -5.55 -13.88
N MET A 230 -2.40 -6.69 -13.42
CA MET A 230 -1.80 -7.41 -12.31
C MET A 230 -1.22 -8.72 -12.78
N ILE A 231 -0.13 -9.15 -12.18
CA ILE A 231 0.67 -10.29 -12.62
C ILE A 231 0.96 -11.18 -11.44
N HIS A 232 0.66 -12.48 -11.58
CA HIS A 232 1.15 -13.49 -10.65
C HIS A 232 2.54 -13.99 -11.04
N LEU A 233 3.44 -14.01 -10.06
CA LEU A 233 4.74 -14.67 -10.11
C LEU A 233 4.79 -15.74 -9.01
N THR A 234 5.60 -16.78 -9.23
CA THR A 234 6.01 -17.66 -8.13
C THR A 234 6.92 -16.91 -7.16
N MET A 235 7.14 -17.48 -5.97
CA MET A 235 8.11 -16.94 -5.02
C MET A 235 9.55 -16.97 -5.55
N ASP A 236 9.82 -17.72 -6.63
CA ASP A 236 11.09 -17.71 -7.36
C ASP A 236 11.10 -16.79 -8.57
N LEU A 237 10.20 -15.80 -8.60
CA LEU A 237 10.10 -14.82 -9.67
C LEU A 237 9.99 -15.47 -11.06
N THR A 238 9.10 -16.44 -11.21
CA THR A 238 8.73 -17.04 -12.49
C THR A 238 7.31 -16.63 -12.83
N TRP A 239 7.08 -16.24 -14.07
CA TRP A 239 5.77 -15.84 -14.57
C TRP A 239 4.75 -16.97 -14.47
N ILE A 240 3.59 -16.67 -13.87
CA ILE A 240 2.42 -17.56 -13.84
C ILE A 240 1.39 -17.09 -14.85
N GLY A 241 0.98 -15.81 -14.77
CA GLY A 241 -0.06 -15.27 -15.64
C GLY A 241 -0.51 -13.87 -15.25
N ILE A 242 -1.42 -13.32 -16.04
CA ILE A 242 -2.16 -12.10 -15.70
C ILE A 242 -3.29 -12.50 -14.75
N TYR A 243 -3.52 -11.68 -13.74
CA TYR A 243 -4.61 -11.82 -12.78
C TYR A 243 -5.65 -10.72 -13.02
N GLY A 244 -6.90 -11.16 -13.25
CA GLY A 244 -8.01 -10.27 -13.54
C GLY A 244 -8.10 -9.80 -15.00
N ASP A 245 -9.14 -9.05 -15.26
CA ASP A 245 -9.39 -8.45 -16.57
C ASP A 245 -8.57 -7.17 -16.76
N THR A 246 -8.14 -6.91 -17.97
CA THR A 246 -7.40 -5.70 -18.35
C THR A 246 -8.18 -4.92 -19.42
N PRO A 247 -8.00 -3.59 -19.50
CA PRO A 247 -7.14 -2.74 -18.67
C PRO A 247 -7.80 -2.38 -17.32
N MET A 248 -6.98 -2.39 -16.26
CA MET A 248 -7.36 -1.89 -14.94
C MET A 248 -7.19 -0.37 -14.86
N ARG A 249 -7.73 0.27 -13.80
CA ARG A 249 -7.56 1.70 -13.53
C ARG A 249 -6.24 1.99 -12.81
N ARG A 250 -5.09 1.54 -13.35
CA ARG A 250 -3.74 1.72 -12.81
C ARG A 250 -3.62 1.22 -11.36
N PRO A 251 -3.57 -0.11 -11.13
CA PRO A 251 -3.45 -0.69 -9.79
C PRO A 251 -2.15 -0.22 -9.13
N ALA A 252 -2.27 0.49 -8.02
CA ALA A 252 -1.14 1.05 -7.29
C ALA A 252 -0.59 0.08 -6.25
N ASP A 253 -1.48 -0.52 -5.45
CA ASP A 253 -1.12 -1.47 -4.40
C ASP A 253 -2.20 -2.55 -4.23
N VAL A 254 -1.84 -3.65 -3.55
CA VAL A 254 -2.72 -4.78 -3.30
C VAL A 254 -2.39 -5.44 -1.97
N ASP A 255 -3.43 -5.79 -1.22
CA ASP A 255 -3.31 -6.68 -0.08
C ASP A 255 -4.31 -7.84 -0.18
N VAL A 256 -3.93 -9.02 0.29
CA VAL A 256 -4.72 -10.26 0.14
C VAL A 256 -5.09 -10.81 1.51
N ARG A 257 -6.40 -11.02 1.71
CA ARG A 257 -6.91 -11.60 2.95
C ARG A 257 -8.09 -12.52 2.68
N GLY A 258 -8.08 -13.72 3.26
CA GLY A 258 -9.12 -14.72 3.06
C GLY A 258 -9.29 -15.06 1.57
N ASP A 259 -10.48 -14.89 1.04
CA ASP A 259 -10.79 -15.22 -0.37
C ASP A 259 -10.57 -14.03 -1.33
N TYR A 260 -10.20 -12.84 -0.83
CA TYR A 260 -10.20 -11.62 -1.62
C TYR A 260 -8.87 -10.90 -1.64
N ALA A 261 -8.56 -10.30 -2.78
CA ALA A 261 -7.56 -9.26 -2.94
C ALA A 261 -8.26 -7.89 -2.95
N ALA A 262 -7.82 -6.97 -2.09
CA ALA A 262 -8.20 -5.57 -2.14
C ALA A 262 -7.13 -4.80 -2.92
N VAL A 263 -7.54 -4.07 -3.94
CA VAL A 263 -6.65 -3.37 -4.86
C VAL A 263 -6.97 -1.88 -4.86
N ALA A 264 -5.99 -1.06 -4.55
CA ALA A 264 -6.07 0.39 -4.74
C ALA A 264 -5.79 0.70 -6.22
N GLU A 265 -6.78 1.19 -6.94
CA GLU A 265 -6.60 1.69 -8.30
C GLU A 265 -6.48 3.21 -8.25
N ILE A 266 -5.29 3.75 -8.52
CA ILE A 266 -4.98 5.19 -8.37
C ILE A 266 -5.91 6.10 -9.19
N GLU A 267 -6.61 5.55 -10.17
CA GLU A 267 -7.65 6.24 -10.92
C GLU A 267 -9.01 6.09 -10.22
N GLY A 268 -9.07 6.46 -8.94
CA GLY A 268 -10.28 6.84 -8.22
C GLY A 268 -11.17 5.70 -7.76
N ARG A 269 -10.65 4.51 -7.40
CA ARG A 269 -11.46 3.48 -6.71
C ARG A 269 -10.61 2.44 -6.00
N VAL A 270 -11.22 1.73 -5.07
CA VAL A 270 -10.73 0.45 -4.56
C VAL A 270 -11.61 -0.66 -5.09
N ILE A 271 -11.05 -1.79 -5.49
CA ILE A 271 -11.80 -2.98 -5.89
C ILE A 271 -11.47 -4.18 -5.04
N LEU A 272 -12.44 -5.06 -4.87
CA LEU A 272 -12.26 -6.40 -4.31
C LEU A 272 -12.32 -7.42 -5.45
N MET A 273 -11.36 -8.33 -5.47
CA MET A 273 -11.25 -9.36 -6.49
C MET A 273 -11.18 -10.74 -5.85
N ASP A 274 -11.94 -11.70 -6.38
CA ASP A 274 -11.90 -13.09 -5.95
C ASP A 274 -10.65 -13.82 -6.46
N LYS A 275 -10.46 -15.07 -6.05
CA LYS A 275 -9.31 -15.91 -6.46
C LYS A 275 -9.19 -16.08 -7.98
N ALA A 276 -10.29 -16.02 -8.71
CA ALA A 276 -10.30 -16.11 -10.17
C ALA A 276 -9.93 -14.78 -10.88
N GLY A 277 -9.76 -13.70 -10.11
CA GLY A 277 -9.47 -12.38 -10.64
C GLY A 277 -10.70 -11.60 -11.08
N LYS A 278 -11.90 -12.05 -10.71
CA LYS A 278 -13.14 -11.33 -11.00
C LYS A 278 -13.36 -10.23 -9.96
N VAL A 279 -13.66 -9.01 -10.41
CA VAL A 279 -14.11 -7.93 -9.53
C VAL A 279 -15.46 -8.27 -8.94
N VAL A 280 -15.54 -8.38 -7.61
CA VAL A 280 -16.78 -8.67 -6.86
C VAL A 280 -17.38 -7.41 -6.22
N SER A 281 -16.58 -6.38 -6.00
CA SER A 281 -17.05 -5.10 -5.46
C SER A 281 -16.14 -3.96 -5.90
N ALA A 282 -16.70 -2.76 -6.04
CA ALA A 282 -15.97 -1.51 -6.17
C ALA A 282 -16.40 -0.58 -5.03
N LEU A 283 -15.43 0.01 -4.35
CA LEU A 283 -15.64 0.85 -3.17
C LEU A 283 -15.30 2.29 -3.52
N LEU A 284 -16.16 3.22 -3.13
CA LEU A 284 -16.02 4.67 -3.33
C LEU A 284 -15.52 5.03 -4.74
N ASP A 285 -16.16 4.44 -5.75
CA ASP A 285 -15.80 4.63 -7.17
C ASP A 285 -16.12 6.06 -7.60
N ASN A 286 -15.08 6.80 -8.01
CA ASN A 286 -15.20 8.20 -8.41
C ASN A 286 -15.71 8.31 -9.85
N PRO A 287 -16.86 8.94 -10.08
CA PRO A 287 -17.38 9.17 -11.43
C PRO A 287 -16.65 10.30 -12.17
N ASP A 288 -16.00 11.22 -11.44
CA ASP A 288 -15.30 12.36 -12.04
C ASP A 288 -13.85 12.00 -12.41
N LYS A 289 -13.66 11.65 -13.67
CA LYS A 289 -12.34 11.31 -14.22
C LYS A 289 -11.31 12.43 -14.15
N LYS A 290 -11.74 13.69 -13.97
CA LYS A 290 -10.80 14.82 -13.84
C LYS A 290 -10.04 14.80 -12.50
N GLN A 291 -10.61 14.13 -11.51
CA GLN A 291 -9.99 13.98 -10.19
C GLN A 291 -9.10 12.72 -10.09
N TRP A 292 -9.10 11.84 -11.09
CA TRP A 292 -8.37 10.60 -11.03
C TRP A 292 -6.85 10.79 -11.05
N ALA A 293 -6.17 10.06 -10.18
CA ALA A 293 -4.70 10.01 -10.11
C ALA A 293 -4.04 11.40 -9.99
N THR A 294 -4.70 12.34 -9.33
CA THR A 294 -4.17 13.69 -9.11
C THR A 294 -4.10 14.02 -7.62
N ASN A 295 -3.08 14.77 -7.25
CA ASN A 295 -2.89 15.35 -5.92
C ASN A 295 -3.14 16.88 -5.93
N GLY A 296 -3.79 17.39 -6.95
CA GLY A 296 -4.08 18.80 -7.15
C GLY A 296 -5.54 19.18 -6.99
N VAL A 297 -6.39 18.25 -6.49
CA VAL A 297 -7.79 18.54 -6.22
C VAL A 297 -7.88 19.40 -4.97
N PRO A 298 -8.48 20.62 -5.04
CA PRO A 298 -8.74 21.41 -3.84
C PRO A 298 -9.60 20.64 -2.83
N ALA A 299 -9.33 20.82 -1.54
CA ALA A 299 -10.04 20.08 -0.49
C ALA A 299 -11.57 20.23 -0.55
N GLU A 300 -12.05 21.42 -0.95
CA GLU A 300 -13.46 21.73 -1.12
C GLU A 300 -14.11 21.06 -2.35
N GLU A 301 -13.30 20.56 -3.29
CA GLU A 301 -13.76 19.84 -4.48
C GLU A 301 -13.67 18.32 -4.33
N LEU A 302 -13.01 17.83 -3.26
CA LEU A 302 -12.95 16.41 -2.96
C LEU A 302 -14.32 15.85 -2.60
N HIS A 303 -14.64 14.70 -3.12
CA HIS A 303 -15.90 14.02 -2.82
C HIS A 303 -15.76 13.15 -1.56
N ASP A 304 -16.57 13.38 -0.55
CA ASP A 304 -16.62 12.55 0.67
C ASP A 304 -16.93 11.07 0.39
N ASN A 305 -17.53 10.79 -0.76
CA ASN A 305 -18.03 9.46 -1.15
C ASN A 305 -17.29 8.84 -2.34
N ALA A 306 -16.13 9.35 -2.70
CA ALA A 306 -15.35 8.84 -3.81
C ALA A 306 -13.85 9.06 -3.59
N PHE A 307 -13.03 8.12 -4.03
CA PHE A 307 -11.58 8.26 -4.07
C PHE A 307 -11.12 9.13 -5.22
N SER A 308 -10.04 9.88 -5.04
CA SER A 308 -9.35 10.58 -6.13
C SER A 308 -8.10 9.82 -6.58
N ALA A 309 -7.23 9.47 -5.65
CA ALA A 309 -5.97 8.79 -5.93
C ALA A 309 -5.59 7.77 -4.83
N PRO A 310 -6.38 6.71 -4.61
CA PRO A 310 -6.05 5.69 -3.62
C PRO A 310 -4.74 5.02 -3.99
N HIS A 311 -3.81 4.93 -3.03
CA HIS A 311 -2.42 4.58 -3.30
C HIS A 311 -1.96 3.32 -2.55
N GLY A 312 -1.92 3.35 -1.22
CA GLY A 312 -1.60 2.19 -0.39
C GLY A 312 -2.85 1.54 0.18
N ILE A 313 -2.83 0.22 0.40
CA ILE A 313 -3.98 -0.53 0.91
C ILE A 313 -3.55 -1.69 1.80
N LYS A 314 -4.19 -1.86 2.97
CA LYS A 314 -3.98 -3.02 3.83
C LYS A 314 -5.28 -3.48 4.49
N TRP A 315 -5.38 -4.78 4.65
CA TRP A 315 -6.41 -5.40 5.47
C TRP A 315 -6.07 -5.29 6.97
N GLY A 316 -7.04 -4.91 7.75
CA GLY A 316 -6.97 -5.05 9.20
C GLY A 316 -7.37 -6.44 9.68
N PRO A 317 -7.03 -6.80 10.94
CA PRO A 317 -7.24 -8.14 11.48
C PRO A 317 -8.73 -8.54 11.56
N ALA A 318 -9.66 -7.60 11.68
CA ALA A 318 -11.10 -7.87 11.70
C ALA A 318 -11.79 -7.67 10.33
N GLY A 319 -11.02 -7.51 9.23
CA GLY A 319 -11.55 -7.35 7.88
C GLY A 319 -11.84 -5.91 7.48
N GLN A 320 -11.33 -4.93 8.23
CA GLN A 320 -11.29 -3.54 7.81
C GLN A 320 -10.36 -3.40 6.61
N ILE A 321 -10.61 -2.39 5.78
CA ILE A 321 -9.70 -2.00 4.71
C ILE A 321 -9.21 -0.58 5.02
N TYR A 322 -7.91 -0.43 5.17
CA TYR A 322 -7.23 0.84 5.33
C TYR A 322 -6.65 1.27 3.99
N VAL A 323 -6.86 2.54 3.64
CA VAL A 323 -6.41 3.09 2.36
C VAL A 323 -5.72 4.42 2.61
N THR A 324 -4.54 4.61 2.02
CA THR A 324 -3.93 5.93 1.91
C THR A 324 -4.27 6.55 0.56
N GLU A 325 -4.52 7.83 0.55
CA GLU A 325 -4.82 8.59 -0.67
C GLU A 325 -3.70 9.58 -0.97
N TYR A 326 -3.34 9.68 -2.26
CA TYR A 326 -2.34 10.62 -2.77
C TYR A 326 -3.05 11.87 -3.33
N SER A 327 -3.89 12.50 -2.59
CA SER A 327 -4.64 13.69 -3.03
C SER A 327 -4.53 14.85 -2.02
#